data_841513cfeaec02a78bfe76a1394e5996
#
_entry.id   841513cfeaec02a78bfe76a1394e5996
#
_cell.length_a   1.000
_cell.length_b   1.000
_cell.length_c   1.000
_cell.angle_alpha   90.00
_cell.angle_beta   90.00
_cell.angle_gamma   90.00
#
_symmetry.space_group_name_H-M   'P 1'
#
loop_
_entity.id
_entity.type
_entity.pdbx_description
1 polymer ?
#
loop_
_entity_poly.entity_id
_entity_poly.type
_entity_poly.pdbx_seq_one_letter_code
_entity_poly.pdbx_strand_id
1 'polypeptide(L)'
;MATPAPRSFQEIILRLQTYWATKGCAILQPYDMEVGAGTFHPATTLRALGSRPWAAAYVQPSRRPTDGRYGENPNRLQHYYQYQVIIKPSPPDLQALYLGSLAAIGLDPLVHDIRFVEDDWESPTLGAWGLGWEVWCDGMEVSQFTYFQQVGGHDCKPVSGELTYGLERLAMYVLGVDHVMDMPFNDPDSDIKLRYGDIFLQTEQEYSRHNFDQADTAMLFDHFAHAETECARILAAPQPDKAGRHIVMAHPAYDQCIKASHLFNLLDARGVISVTERQAYIGRVRALAKMCADAFVSTAAGGAAA
;
A
#
# COMPACT_ATOMS: atom_id res chain seq x y z
N MET A 1 -18.83 6.41 27.85
CA MET A 1 -18.94 7.71 27.15
C MET A 1 -18.47 7.45 25.73
N ALA A 2 -19.22 7.90 24.72
CA ALA A 2 -18.77 7.81 23.33
C ALA A 2 -17.46 8.62 23.16
N THR A 3 -16.49 8.06 22.47
CA THR A 3 -15.26 8.79 22.14
C THR A 3 -15.62 9.96 21.24
N PRO A 4 -15.18 11.20 21.52
CA PRO A 4 -15.46 12.33 20.64
C PRO A 4 -15.01 12.05 19.21
N ALA A 5 -15.70 12.57 18.21
CA ALA A 5 -15.27 12.46 16.81
C ALA A 5 -13.86 13.05 16.62
N PRO A 6 -13.01 12.46 15.76
CA PRO A 6 -11.71 13.05 15.45
C PRO A 6 -11.88 14.39 14.73
N ARG A 7 -10.92 15.29 14.91
CA ARG A 7 -10.99 16.67 14.41
C ARG A 7 -9.95 16.98 13.34
N SER A 8 -9.07 16.02 13.02
CA SER A 8 -7.98 16.22 12.08
C SER A 8 -7.55 14.90 11.41
N PHE A 9 -6.88 15.03 10.28
CA PHE A 9 -6.32 13.89 9.54
C PHE A 9 -5.34 13.07 10.38
N GLN A 10 -4.42 13.74 11.08
CA GLN A 10 -3.46 13.04 11.94
C GLN A 10 -4.14 12.32 13.11
N GLU A 11 -5.22 12.87 13.66
CA GLU A 11 -5.95 12.23 14.76
C GLU A 11 -6.60 10.92 14.31
N ILE A 12 -7.13 10.86 13.10
CA ILE A 12 -7.66 9.63 12.51
C ILE A 12 -6.57 8.55 12.43
N ILE A 13 -5.38 8.93 11.95
CA ILE A 13 -4.23 8.02 11.89
C ILE A 13 -3.86 7.50 13.27
N LEU A 14 -3.72 8.39 14.25
CA LEU A 14 -3.35 8.01 15.62
C LEU A 14 -4.37 7.08 16.27
N ARG A 15 -5.67 7.28 16.00
CA ARG A 15 -6.73 6.42 16.50
C ARG A 15 -6.68 5.04 15.86
N LEU A 16 -6.47 4.94 14.55
CA LEU A 16 -6.29 3.66 13.86
C LEU A 16 -5.06 2.92 14.39
N GLN A 17 -3.93 3.61 14.57
CA GLN A 17 -2.73 3.03 15.15
C GLN A 17 -2.98 2.49 16.56
N THR A 18 -3.64 3.28 17.41
CA THR A 18 -3.99 2.87 18.77
C THR A 18 -4.92 1.66 18.76
N TYR A 19 -5.97 1.69 17.94
CA TYR A 19 -6.92 0.59 17.82
C TYR A 19 -6.22 -0.71 17.43
N TRP A 20 -5.46 -0.71 16.32
CA TRP A 20 -4.82 -1.92 15.82
C TRP A 20 -3.67 -2.41 16.72
N ALA A 21 -2.99 -1.51 17.43
CA ALA A 21 -2.04 -1.88 18.47
C ALA A 21 -2.72 -2.69 19.59
N THR A 22 -3.93 -2.30 20.03
CA THR A 22 -4.69 -3.04 21.04
C THR A 22 -5.20 -4.40 20.53
N LYS A 23 -5.25 -4.60 19.21
CA LYS A 23 -5.60 -5.88 18.57
C LYS A 23 -4.38 -6.78 18.29
N GLY A 24 -3.20 -6.38 18.79
CA GLY A 24 -1.97 -7.17 18.70
C GLY A 24 -1.15 -6.93 17.42
N CYS A 25 -1.50 -5.95 16.59
CA CYS A 25 -0.69 -5.56 15.46
C CYS A 25 0.56 -4.80 15.90
N ALA A 26 1.72 -5.16 15.35
CA ALA A 26 2.90 -4.32 15.41
C ALA A 26 2.67 -3.06 14.54
N ILE A 27 2.83 -1.88 15.13
CA ILE A 27 2.72 -0.63 14.39
C ILE A 27 4.08 -0.34 13.74
N LEU A 28 4.14 -0.51 12.43
CA LEU A 28 5.37 -0.31 11.66
C LEU A 28 5.43 1.12 11.11
N GLN A 29 6.65 1.53 10.73
CA GLN A 29 6.86 2.74 9.95
C GLN A 29 6.58 2.48 8.46
N PRO A 30 6.32 3.53 7.66
CA PRO A 30 6.15 3.37 6.22
C PRO A 30 7.38 2.71 5.57
N TYR A 31 7.16 2.00 4.48
CA TYR A 31 8.26 1.56 3.61
C TYR A 31 8.85 2.80 2.91
N ASP A 32 10.17 2.92 2.94
CA ASP A 32 10.92 4.07 2.43
C ASP A 32 11.20 4.00 0.92
N MET A 33 10.28 3.39 0.19
CA MET A 33 10.31 3.25 -1.27
C MET A 33 9.01 3.76 -1.88
N GLU A 34 9.07 4.20 -3.14
CA GLU A 34 7.89 4.58 -3.91
C GLU A 34 7.04 3.35 -4.26
N VAL A 35 5.88 3.23 -3.65
CA VAL A 35 4.94 2.14 -3.89
C VAL A 35 3.61 2.64 -4.41
N GLY A 36 2.93 1.86 -5.24
CA GLY A 36 1.60 2.19 -5.76
C GLY A 36 0.46 1.89 -4.79
N ALA A 37 0.72 1.12 -3.75
CA ALA A 37 -0.24 0.78 -2.69
C ALA A 37 0.47 0.26 -1.44
N GLY A 38 -0.20 0.32 -0.29
CA GLY A 38 0.29 -0.23 0.97
C GLY A 38 0.61 -1.73 0.90
N THR A 39 -0.09 -2.47 0.08
CA THR A 39 0.16 -3.89 -0.20
C THR A 39 1.59 -4.18 -0.67
N PHE A 40 2.23 -3.23 -1.36
CA PHE A 40 3.62 -3.40 -1.85
C PHE A 40 4.69 -3.33 -0.75
N HIS A 41 4.34 -2.87 0.44
CA HIS A 41 5.25 -2.94 1.58
C HIS A 41 5.64 -4.40 1.87
N PRO A 42 6.94 -4.73 2.10
CA PRO A 42 7.38 -6.11 2.39
C PRO A 42 6.63 -6.76 3.56
N ALA A 43 6.19 -5.95 4.54
CA ALA A 43 5.40 -6.43 5.68
C ALA A 43 4.03 -7.00 5.27
N THR A 44 3.50 -6.65 4.12
CA THR A 44 2.30 -7.25 3.52
C THR A 44 2.68 -8.27 2.46
N THR A 45 3.29 -7.85 1.34
CA THR A 45 3.56 -8.75 0.20
C THR A 45 4.39 -9.97 0.59
N LEU A 46 5.55 -9.78 1.20
CA LEU A 46 6.42 -10.91 1.54
C LEU A 46 5.90 -11.67 2.76
N ARG A 47 5.36 -10.97 3.76
CA ARG A 47 4.86 -11.61 4.98
C ARG A 47 3.50 -12.30 4.82
N ALA A 48 2.76 -12.07 3.74
CA ALA A 48 1.62 -12.90 3.36
C ALA A 48 2.07 -14.35 3.05
N LEU A 49 3.32 -14.51 2.59
CA LEU A 49 3.93 -15.80 2.28
C LEU A 49 4.40 -16.55 3.53
N GLY A 50 4.50 -17.88 3.38
CA GLY A 50 4.99 -18.77 4.43
C GLY A 50 4.04 -18.97 5.58
N SER A 51 4.39 -19.90 6.49
CA SER A 51 3.51 -20.39 7.55
C SER A 51 3.57 -19.60 8.86
N ARG A 52 4.55 -18.67 9.02
CA ARG A 52 4.73 -17.95 10.28
C ARG A 52 3.60 -16.97 10.54
N PRO A 53 3.00 -16.96 11.75
CA PRO A 53 2.03 -15.94 12.12
C PRO A 53 2.61 -14.52 12.01
N TRP A 54 1.77 -13.57 11.62
CA TRP A 54 2.16 -12.18 11.43
C TRP A 54 0.98 -11.25 11.66
N ALA A 55 1.20 -10.13 12.34
CA ALA A 55 0.21 -9.08 12.50
C ALA A 55 0.90 -7.73 12.51
N ALA A 56 0.57 -6.87 11.55
CA ALA A 56 1.16 -5.54 11.42
C ALA A 56 0.14 -4.54 10.88
N ALA A 57 0.34 -3.27 11.26
CA ALA A 57 -0.42 -2.15 10.73
C ALA A 57 0.51 -0.94 10.56
N TYR A 58 0.28 -0.13 9.53
CA TYR A 58 1.12 1.02 9.20
C TYR A 58 0.41 1.98 8.26
N VAL A 59 0.85 3.23 8.26
CA VAL A 59 0.52 4.19 7.21
C VAL A 59 1.51 4.01 6.07
N GLN A 60 1.02 3.95 4.82
CA GLN A 60 1.89 3.88 3.65
C GLN A 60 1.57 5.02 2.69
N PRO A 61 2.50 5.97 2.52
CA PRO A 61 2.45 6.89 1.38
C PRO A 61 2.48 6.09 0.08
N SER A 62 1.50 6.32 -0.78
CA SER A 62 1.34 5.59 -2.04
C SER A 62 1.38 6.57 -3.21
N ARG A 63 2.03 6.17 -4.30
CA ARG A 63 2.18 7.00 -5.50
C ARG A 63 1.54 6.32 -6.70
N ARG A 64 0.61 7.03 -7.33
CA ARG A 64 -0.04 6.63 -8.58
C ARG A 64 0.13 7.76 -9.62
N PRO A 65 1.23 7.77 -10.38
CA PRO A 65 1.56 8.86 -11.30
C PRO A 65 0.44 9.22 -12.28
N THR A 66 -0.32 8.23 -12.75
CA THR A 66 -1.45 8.42 -13.68
C THR A 66 -2.67 9.10 -13.04
N ASP A 67 -2.74 9.16 -11.71
CA ASP A 67 -3.85 9.79 -10.97
C ASP A 67 -3.63 11.27 -10.66
N GLY A 68 -2.53 11.86 -11.09
CA GLY A 68 -2.27 13.29 -10.97
C GLY A 68 -3.39 14.14 -11.55
N ARG A 69 -3.79 15.19 -10.84
CA ARG A 69 -4.82 16.16 -11.28
C ARG A 69 -4.45 17.58 -10.85
N TYR A 70 -3.18 17.85 -10.65
CA TYR A 70 -2.65 19.18 -10.29
C TYR A 70 -3.28 19.78 -9.01
N GLY A 71 -3.87 18.94 -8.16
CA GLY A 71 -4.58 19.38 -6.96
C GLY A 71 -5.99 19.96 -7.23
N GLU A 72 -6.50 19.86 -8.46
CA GLU A 72 -7.80 20.40 -8.87
C GLU A 72 -8.96 19.43 -8.61
N ASN A 73 -8.67 18.13 -8.46
CA ASN A 73 -9.71 17.13 -8.16
C ASN A 73 -9.91 17.01 -6.66
N PRO A 74 -11.16 16.96 -6.17
CA PRO A 74 -11.45 16.99 -4.73
C PRO A 74 -10.95 15.77 -3.95
N ASN A 75 -10.78 14.60 -4.58
CA ASN A 75 -10.46 13.35 -3.89
C ASN A 75 -9.52 12.41 -4.65
N ARG A 76 -8.95 12.84 -5.79
CA ARG A 76 -7.98 12.05 -6.56
C ARG A 76 -6.63 12.75 -6.59
N LEU A 77 -5.60 12.06 -6.12
CA LEU A 77 -4.23 12.54 -5.95
C LEU A 77 -3.25 11.51 -6.52
N GLN A 78 -2.11 11.99 -7.04
CA GLN A 78 -1.00 11.11 -7.43
C GLN A 78 -0.21 10.60 -6.21
N HIS A 79 -0.28 11.30 -5.07
CA HIS A 79 0.32 10.92 -3.80
C HIS A 79 -0.74 11.00 -2.71
N TYR A 80 -0.98 9.90 -2.00
CA TYR A 80 -1.98 9.79 -0.94
C TYR A 80 -1.56 8.73 0.08
N TYR A 81 -2.26 8.66 1.19
CA TYR A 81 -1.94 7.73 2.28
C TYR A 81 -2.94 6.59 2.35
N GLN A 82 -2.42 5.39 2.49
CA GLN A 82 -3.21 4.23 2.88
C GLN A 82 -2.85 3.81 4.30
N TYR A 83 -3.86 3.48 5.10
CA TYR A 83 -3.64 2.74 6.33
C TYR A 83 -3.79 1.26 6.02
N GLN A 84 -2.72 0.51 6.26
CA GLN A 84 -2.61 -0.90 5.90
C GLN A 84 -2.61 -1.77 7.13
N VAL A 85 -3.36 -2.86 7.11
CA VAL A 85 -3.37 -3.90 8.15
C VAL A 85 -3.21 -5.24 7.49
N ILE A 86 -2.39 -6.12 8.05
CA ILE A 86 -2.29 -7.52 7.65
C ILE A 86 -2.23 -8.40 8.88
N ILE A 87 -3.06 -9.46 8.91
CA ILE A 87 -3.09 -10.45 9.99
C ILE A 87 -3.07 -11.86 9.37
N LYS A 88 -2.09 -12.65 9.78
CA LYS A 88 -1.89 -14.03 9.33
C LYS A 88 -1.68 -14.99 10.52
N PRO A 89 -2.46 -16.08 10.69
CA PRO A 89 -3.66 -16.37 9.88
C PRO A 89 -4.74 -15.32 10.06
N SER A 90 -5.62 -15.20 9.07
CA SER A 90 -6.78 -14.32 9.18
C SER A 90 -7.67 -14.73 10.33
N PRO A 91 -8.00 -13.84 11.29
CA PRO A 91 -8.94 -14.17 12.36
C PRO A 91 -10.37 -14.30 11.79
N PRO A 92 -11.20 -15.18 12.36
CA PRO A 92 -12.56 -15.41 11.87
C PRO A 92 -13.49 -14.19 12.05
N ASP A 93 -13.15 -13.29 12.95
CA ASP A 93 -13.90 -12.07 13.27
C ASP A 93 -13.31 -10.80 12.65
N LEU A 94 -12.48 -10.92 11.60
CA LEU A 94 -11.78 -9.78 10.97
C LEU A 94 -12.74 -8.68 10.50
N GLN A 95 -13.95 -9.03 10.01
CA GLN A 95 -14.98 -8.03 9.66
C GLN A 95 -15.44 -7.24 10.89
N ALA A 96 -15.67 -7.90 12.02
CA ALA A 96 -16.04 -7.23 13.26
C ALA A 96 -14.91 -6.33 13.79
N LEU A 97 -13.65 -6.77 13.68
CA LEU A 97 -12.48 -5.95 13.99
C LEU A 97 -12.39 -4.72 13.08
N TYR A 98 -12.65 -4.88 11.79
CA TYR A 98 -12.70 -3.76 10.85
C TYR A 98 -13.79 -2.74 11.23
N LEU A 99 -15.02 -3.19 11.45
CA LEU A 99 -16.14 -2.32 11.87
C LEU A 99 -15.82 -1.60 13.20
N GLY A 100 -15.18 -2.30 14.14
CA GLY A 100 -14.69 -1.69 15.38
C GLY A 100 -13.64 -0.60 15.15
N SER A 101 -12.80 -0.72 14.11
CA SER A 101 -11.84 0.32 13.74
C SER A 101 -12.53 1.56 13.17
N LEU A 102 -13.59 1.39 12.38
CA LEU A 102 -14.40 2.51 11.89
C LEU A 102 -15.08 3.26 13.04
N ALA A 103 -15.66 2.53 14.00
CA ALA A 103 -16.24 3.12 15.20
C ALA A 103 -15.18 3.91 16.02
N ALA A 104 -13.94 3.43 16.10
CA ALA A 104 -12.84 4.11 16.79
C ALA A 104 -12.48 5.47 16.18
N ILE A 105 -12.73 5.65 14.88
CA ILE A 105 -12.55 6.94 14.19
C ILE A 105 -13.85 7.71 13.99
N GLY A 106 -14.93 7.33 14.67
CA GLY A 106 -16.17 8.09 14.70
C GLY A 106 -17.21 7.69 13.67
N LEU A 107 -16.99 6.65 12.88
CA LEU A 107 -17.97 6.08 11.96
C LEU A 107 -18.73 4.95 12.66
N ASP A 108 -19.90 5.28 13.20
CA ASP A 108 -20.76 4.29 13.86
C ASP A 108 -21.53 3.47 12.81
N PRO A 109 -21.32 2.14 12.72
CA PRO A 109 -22.07 1.29 11.80
C PRO A 109 -23.59 1.26 12.01
N LEU A 110 -24.08 1.76 13.15
CA LEU A 110 -25.52 1.91 13.40
C LEU A 110 -26.12 3.19 12.81
N VAL A 111 -25.27 4.14 12.42
CA VAL A 111 -25.67 5.44 11.86
C VAL A 111 -25.40 5.51 10.38
N HIS A 112 -24.30 4.87 9.92
CA HIS A 112 -23.83 4.90 8.54
C HIS A 112 -24.17 3.62 7.79
N ASP A 113 -24.52 3.75 6.50
CA ASP A 113 -24.74 2.61 5.61
C ASP A 113 -23.40 2.03 5.16
N ILE A 114 -22.93 1.01 5.87
CA ILE A 114 -21.67 0.32 5.55
C ILE A 114 -21.99 -0.96 4.80
N ARG A 115 -21.49 -1.08 3.58
CA ARG A 115 -21.70 -2.22 2.69
C ARG A 115 -20.38 -2.88 2.33
N PHE A 116 -20.37 -4.21 2.38
CA PHE A 116 -19.33 -5.06 1.83
C PHE A 116 -19.79 -5.51 0.46
N VAL A 117 -19.18 -4.96 -0.59
CA VAL A 117 -19.49 -5.29 -1.99
C VAL A 117 -18.43 -6.25 -2.48
N GLU A 118 -18.84 -7.42 -2.95
CA GLU A 118 -17.91 -8.45 -3.42
C GLU A 118 -16.99 -7.89 -4.51
N ASP A 119 -15.69 -8.04 -4.30
CA ASP A 119 -14.63 -7.64 -5.20
C ASP A 119 -13.40 -8.53 -5.02
N ASP A 120 -13.04 -9.24 -6.07
CA ASP A 120 -11.84 -10.07 -6.12
C ASP A 120 -10.65 -9.18 -6.50
N TRP A 121 -9.90 -8.80 -5.48
CA TRP A 121 -8.74 -7.95 -5.67
C TRP A 121 -7.59 -8.66 -6.37
N GLU A 122 -6.94 -7.97 -7.30
CA GLU A 122 -5.71 -8.45 -7.94
C GLU A 122 -4.66 -7.37 -8.13
N SER A 123 -3.40 -7.78 -8.10
CA SER A 123 -2.25 -6.97 -8.51
C SER A 123 -1.45 -7.71 -9.58
N PRO A 124 -1.64 -7.39 -10.85
CA PRO A 124 -0.95 -8.05 -11.96
C PRO A 124 0.57 -7.99 -11.86
N THR A 125 1.14 -6.90 -11.35
CA THR A 125 2.59 -6.71 -11.19
C THR A 125 3.18 -7.52 -10.03
N LEU A 126 2.43 -7.76 -8.96
CA LEU A 126 2.86 -8.62 -7.86
C LEU A 126 2.56 -10.11 -8.11
N GLY A 127 1.76 -10.44 -9.13
CA GLY A 127 1.23 -11.78 -9.28
C GLY A 127 0.44 -12.21 -8.03
N ALA A 128 -0.31 -11.27 -7.47
CA ALA A 128 -1.08 -11.45 -6.25
C ALA A 128 -2.57 -11.29 -6.53
N TRP A 129 -3.39 -12.07 -5.83
CA TRP A 129 -4.84 -11.94 -5.85
C TRP A 129 -5.46 -12.48 -4.55
N GLY A 130 -6.69 -12.06 -4.29
CA GLY A 130 -7.44 -12.51 -3.13
C GLY A 130 -8.93 -12.27 -3.27
N LEU A 131 -9.71 -13.05 -2.52
CA LEU A 131 -11.15 -12.86 -2.40
C LEU A 131 -11.45 -11.74 -1.42
N GLY A 132 -12.51 -10.97 -1.63
CA GLY A 132 -12.84 -9.94 -0.66
C GLY A 132 -13.96 -9.00 -1.04
N TRP A 133 -13.84 -7.79 -0.55
CA TRP A 133 -14.85 -6.76 -0.72
C TRP A 133 -14.22 -5.36 -0.84
N GLU A 134 -14.83 -4.53 -1.67
CA GLU A 134 -14.81 -3.10 -1.45
C GLU A 134 -15.75 -2.76 -0.28
N VAL A 135 -15.28 -1.96 0.66
CA VAL A 135 -16.14 -1.45 1.73
C VAL A 135 -16.59 -0.04 1.40
N TRP A 136 -17.89 0.13 1.30
CA TRP A 136 -18.55 1.38 0.98
C TRP A 136 -19.22 1.96 2.23
N CYS A 137 -19.03 3.26 2.46
CA CYS A 137 -19.69 4.02 3.52
C CYS A 137 -20.55 5.11 2.88
N ASP A 138 -21.87 5.05 3.06
CA ASP A 138 -22.85 5.98 2.50
C ASP A 138 -22.66 6.27 1.00
N GLY A 139 -22.30 5.25 0.23
CA GLY A 139 -22.12 5.34 -1.22
C GLY A 139 -20.72 5.74 -1.69
N MET A 140 -19.75 5.87 -0.81
CA MET A 140 -18.32 6.07 -1.15
C MET A 140 -17.48 4.87 -0.73
N GLU A 141 -16.66 4.32 -1.63
CA GLU A 141 -15.64 3.32 -1.30
C GLU A 141 -14.59 3.94 -0.38
N VAL A 142 -14.40 3.33 0.79
CA VAL A 142 -13.47 3.81 1.84
C VAL A 142 -12.35 2.85 2.14
N SER A 143 -12.50 1.56 1.81
CA SER A 143 -11.50 0.52 2.09
C SER A 143 -11.63 -0.65 1.14
N GLN A 144 -10.48 -1.30 0.91
CA GLN A 144 -10.39 -2.64 0.32
C GLN A 144 -10.13 -3.66 1.42
N PHE A 145 -10.85 -4.77 1.39
CA PHE A 145 -10.74 -5.88 2.32
C PHE A 145 -10.43 -7.15 1.54
N THR A 146 -9.28 -7.79 1.80
CA THR A 146 -8.79 -8.90 0.97
C THR A 146 -8.33 -10.09 1.81
N TYR A 147 -8.73 -11.28 1.43
CA TYR A 147 -8.16 -12.54 1.89
C TYR A 147 -7.20 -13.06 0.83
N PHE A 148 -5.89 -12.94 1.06
CA PHE A 148 -4.89 -13.34 0.09
C PHE A 148 -4.95 -14.83 -0.21
N GLN A 149 -5.11 -15.16 -1.49
CA GLN A 149 -5.04 -16.52 -2.01
C GLN A 149 -3.66 -16.81 -2.58
N GLN A 150 -3.06 -15.84 -3.27
CA GLN A 150 -1.76 -16.03 -3.90
C GLN A 150 -0.95 -14.73 -3.90
N VAL A 151 0.38 -14.84 -3.76
CA VAL A 151 1.34 -13.74 -3.92
C VAL A 151 2.59 -14.29 -4.62
N GLY A 152 3.03 -13.62 -5.70
CA GLY A 152 4.22 -14.01 -6.46
C GLY A 152 4.14 -15.43 -7.03
N GLY A 153 2.92 -15.93 -7.30
CA GLY A 153 2.68 -17.29 -7.78
C GLY A 153 2.67 -18.36 -6.69
N HIS A 154 2.82 -18.00 -5.40
CA HIS A 154 2.73 -18.92 -4.27
C HIS A 154 1.38 -18.82 -3.57
N ASP A 155 0.77 -19.95 -3.26
CA ASP A 155 -0.42 -20.02 -2.42
C ASP A 155 -0.13 -19.48 -1.01
N CYS A 156 -1.02 -18.64 -0.49
CA CYS A 156 -0.95 -18.13 0.88
C CYS A 156 -1.54 -19.15 1.85
N LYS A 157 -0.69 -19.85 2.58
CA LYS A 157 -1.09 -20.87 3.58
C LYS A 157 -0.29 -20.67 4.87
N PRO A 158 -0.97 -20.23 5.98
CA PRO A 158 -2.41 -19.89 6.06
C PRO A 158 -2.77 -18.61 5.32
N VAL A 159 -4.05 -18.48 4.98
CA VAL A 159 -4.61 -17.26 4.38
C VAL A 159 -4.46 -16.10 5.35
N SER A 160 -4.02 -14.95 4.86
CA SER A 160 -4.00 -13.69 5.61
C SER A 160 -5.16 -12.80 5.22
N GLY A 161 -5.67 -12.02 6.18
CA GLY A 161 -6.58 -10.92 5.92
C GLY A 161 -5.84 -9.61 5.83
N GLU A 162 -6.11 -8.84 4.79
CA GLU A 162 -5.59 -7.50 4.55
C GLU A 162 -6.71 -6.48 4.59
N LEU A 163 -6.45 -5.33 5.19
CA LEU A 163 -7.33 -4.17 5.16
C LEU A 163 -6.54 -2.97 4.65
N THR A 164 -7.05 -2.32 3.61
CA THR A 164 -6.46 -1.12 3.02
C THR A 164 -7.45 0.02 3.08
N TYR A 165 -7.22 0.95 4.00
CA TYR A 165 -8.06 2.15 4.14
C TYR A 165 -7.53 3.27 3.26
N GLY A 166 -8.36 3.88 2.44
CA GLY A 166 -8.08 5.14 1.75
C GLY A 166 -8.21 6.30 2.71
N LEU A 167 -7.09 6.72 3.32
CA LEU A 167 -7.12 7.66 4.45
C LEU A 167 -7.75 9.00 4.11
N GLU A 168 -7.46 9.55 2.93
CA GLU A 168 -8.00 10.85 2.53
C GLU A 168 -9.53 10.80 2.36
N ARG A 169 -10.05 9.81 1.62
CA ARG A 169 -11.49 9.65 1.44
C ARG A 169 -12.21 9.43 2.76
N LEU A 170 -11.65 8.54 3.59
CA LEU A 170 -12.18 8.24 4.90
C LEU A 170 -12.18 9.49 5.80
N ALA A 171 -11.09 10.25 5.80
CA ALA A 171 -10.96 11.47 6.59
C ALA A 171 -11.86 12.59 6.10
N MET A 172 -12.00 12.80 4.79
CA MET A 172 -12.96 13.76 4.23
C MET A 172 -14.37 13.47 4.73
N TYR A 173 -14.75 12.20 4.74
CA TYR A 173 -16.05 11.77 5.21
C TYR A 173 -16.24 12.04 6.72
N VAL A 174 -15.28 11.59 7.54
CA VAL A 174 -15.31 11.76 9.01
C VAL A 174 -15.28 13.23 9.43
N LEU A 175 -14.52 14.06 8.70
CA LEU A 175 -14.34 15.50 9.01
C LEU A 175 -15.39 16.38 8.33
N GLY A 176 -16.23 15.84 7.45
CA GLY A 176 -17.30 16.57 6.76
C GLY A 176 -16.78 17.63 5.80
N VAL A 177 -15.73 17.33 5.03
CA VAL A 177 -15.14 18.24 4.03
C VAL A 177 -15.32 17.71 2.61
N ASP A 178 -15.60 18.58 1.65
CA ASP A 178 -15.88 18.22 0.26
C ASP A 178 -14.61 18.19 -0.61
N HIS A 179 -13.52 18.77 -0.13
CA HIS A 179 -12.25 18.81 -0.86
C HIS A 179 -11.09 18.44 0.06
N VAL A 180 -10.25 17.52 -0.37
CA VAL A 180 -9.12 16.99 0.42
C VAL A 180 -8.17 18.09 0.90
N MET A 181 -7.95 19.13 0.08
CA MET A 181 -7.02 20.23 0.41
C MET A 181 -7.54 21.11 1.56
N ASP A 182 -8.84 21.10 1.85
CA ASP A 182 -9.44 21.89 2.93
C ASP A 182 -9.44 21.15 4.28
N MET A 183 -9.07 19.89 4.29
CA MET A 183 -9.10 19.02 5.46
C MET A 183 -8.10 19.51 6.54
N PRO A 184 -8.53 19.70 7.81
CA PRO A 184 -7.60 19.95 8.90
C PRO A 184 -6.56 18.83 9.04
N PHE A 185 -5.28 19.17 8.93
CA PHE A 185 -4.22 18.16 9.05
C PHE A 185 -3.85 17.91 10.50
N ASN A 186 -3.60 18.96 11.26
CA ASN A 186 -3.31 18.89 12.69
C ASN A 186 -4.50 19.37 13.54
N ASP A 187 -4.35 19.37 14.87
CA ASP A 187 -5.39 19.84 15.79
C ASP A 187 -5.81 21.27 15.47
N PRO A 188 -7.11 21.52 15.20
CA PRO A 188 -7.63 22.86 14.90
C PRO A 188 -7.44 23.89 16.03
N ASP A 189 -7.16 23.45 17.26
CA ASP A 189 -6.89 24.34 18.41
C ASP A 189 -5.38 24.65 18.58
N SER A 190 -4.51 24.10 17.72
CA SER A 190 -3.08 24.41 17.72
C SER A 190 -2.82 25.87 17.36
N ASP A 191 -1.72 26.45 17.85
CA ASP A 191 -1.27 27.80 17.48
C ASP A 191 -1.01 27.90 15.97
N ILE A 192 -0.40 26.87 15.39
CA ILE A 192 -0.18 26.74 13.95
C ILE A 192 -1.21 25.73 13.40
N LYS A 193 -2.15 26.24 12.63
CA LYS A 193 -3.21 25.44 11.98
C LYS A 193 -2.81 25.11 10.57
N LEU A 194 -2.69 23.83 10.27
CA LEU A 194 -2.32 23.34 8.94
C LEU A 194 -3.48 22.55 8.35
N ARG A 195 -3.81 22.84 7.08
CA ARG A 195 -4.68 22.03 6.26
C ARG A 195 -3.85 21.06 5.40
N TYR A 196 -4.47 20.06 4.87
CA TYR A 196 -3.85 19.11 3.92
C TYR A 196 -3.23 19.86 2.74
N GLY A 197 -3.94 20.87 2.20
CA GLY A 197 -3.47 21.71 1.10
C GLY A 197 -2.23 22.53 1.43
N ASP A 198 -2.09 23.02 2.66
CA ASP A 198 -0.92 23.79 3.08
C ASP A 198 0.37 22.94 3.01
N ILE A 199 0.24 21.63 3.09
CA ILE A 199 1.37 20.68 3.05
C ILE A 199 1.57 20.10 1.65
N PHE A 200 0.49 19.72 0.94
CA PHE A 200 0.58 18.85 -0.23
C PHE A 200 0.15 19.47 -1.57
N LEU A 201 -0.53 20.63 -1.60
CA LEU A 201 -1.03 21.20 -2.86
C LEU A 201 0.12 21.49 -3.85
N GLN A 202 1.17 22.16 -3.40
CA GLN A 202 2.33 22.46 -4.24
C GLN A 202 2.98 21.16 -4.75
N THR A 203 3.17 20.19 -3.86
CA THR A 203 3.74 18.88 -4.19
C THR A 203 2.91 18.16 -5.26
N GLU A 204 1.58 18.17 -5.12
CA GLU A 204 0.66 17.54 -6.07
C GLU A 204 0.73 18.20 -7.45
N GLN A 205 0.83 19.54 -7.50
CA GLN A 205 0.98 20.31 -8.75
C GLN A 205 2.31 20.00 -9.43
N GLU A 206 3.41 20.01 -8.68
CA GLU A 206 4.75 19.77 -9.22
C GLU A 206 4.91 18.32 -9.72
N TYR A 207 4.48 17.33 -8.93
CA TYR A 207 4.56 15.92 -9.35
C TYR A 207 3.60 15.58 -10.49
N SER A 208 2.41 16.19 -10.57
CA SER A 208 1.54 16.01 -11.72
C SER A 208 2.25 16.47 -13.01
N ARG A 209 2.87 17.65 -12.98
CA ARG A 209 3.66 18.17 -14.11
C ARG A 209 4.87 17.28 -14.41
N HIS A 210 5.62 16.87 -13.39
CA HIS A 210 6.75 15.96 -13.57
C HIS A 210 6.31 14.65 -14.23
N ASN A 211 5.26 14.02 -13.70
CA ASN A 211 4.80 12.72 -14.14
C ASN A 211 4.25 12.73 -15.57
N PHE A 212 3.57 13.82 -15.99
CA PHE A 212 2.94 13.88 -17.30
C PHE A 212 3.82 14.55 -18.36
N ASP A 213 4.64 15.54 -17.98
CA ASP A 213 5.28 16.42 -18.96
C ASP A 213 6.81 16.41 -18.91
N GLN A 214 7.42 16.36 -17.71
CA GLN A 214 8.83 16.71 -17.52
C GLN A 214 9.78 15.54 -17.30
N ALA A 215 9.30 14.38 -16.79
CA ALA A 215 10.18 13.24 -16.51
C ALA A 215 10.91 12.81 -17.79
N ASP A 216 12.23 12.67 -17.70
CA ASP A 216 13.08 12.21 -18.82
C ASP A 216 12.80 10.74 -19.10
N THR A 217 12.17 10.48 -20.23
CA THR A 217 11.75 9.13 -20.62
C THR A 217 12.90 8.20 -20.96
N ALA A 218 13.98 8.70 -21.54
CA ALA A 218 15.17 7.89 -21.83
C ALA A 218 15.80 7.41 -20.52
N MET A 219 15.97 8.31 -19.55
CA MET A 219 16.48 7.96 -18.23
C MET A 219 15.55 6.98 -17.49
N LEU A 220 14.24 7.13 -17.61
CA LEU A 220 13.29 6.19 -16.99
C LEU A 220 13.42 4.77 -17.56
N PHE A 221 13.56 4.62 -18.89
CA PHE A 221 13.81 3.32 -19.51
C PHE A 221 15.12 2.70 -19.04
N ASP A 222 16.20 3.48 -18.98
CA ASP A 222 17.50 3.00 -18.53
C ASP A 222 17.46 2.57 -17.05
N HIS A 223 16.83 3.37 -16.19
CA HIS A 223 16.68 3.04 -14.77
C HIS A 223 15.85 1.77 -14.57
N PHE A 224 14.78 1.59 -15.37
CA PHE A 224 13.98 0.37 -15.32
C PHE A 224 14.85 -0.86 -15.66
N ALA A 225 15.61 -0.80 -16.74
CA ALA A 225 16.49 -1.89 -17.17
C ALA A 225 17.57 -2.21 -16.12
N HIS A 226 18.13 -1.18 -15.49
CA HIS A 226 19.10 -1.36 -14.40
C HIS A 226 18.47 -2.00 -13.16
N ALA A 227 17.30 -1.56 -12.72
CA ALA A 227 16.60 -2.13 -11.57
C ALA A 227 16.24 -3.61 -11.82
N GLU A 228 15.73 -3.94 -13.02
CA GLU A 228 15.44 -5.31 -13.43
C GLU A 228 16.70 -6.19 -13.39
N THR A 229 17.80 -5.72 -14.00
CA THR A 229 19.06 -6.44 -14.04
C THR A 229 19.62 -6.66 -12.64
N GLU A 230 19.60 -5.64 -11.80
CA GLU A 230 20.14 -5.72 -10.44
C GLU A 230 19.32 -6.65 -9.56
N CYS A 231 17.98 -6.64 -9.66
CA CYS A 231 17.12 -7.59 -8.97
C CYS A 231 17.52 -9.05 -9.29
N ALA A 232 17.63 -9.35 -10.58
CA ALA A 232 18.02 -10.68 -11.03
C ALA A 232 19.45 -11.06 -10.57
N ARG A 233 20.39 -10.12 -10.63
CA ARG A 233 21.79 -10.33 -10.21
C ARG A 233 21.91 -10.66 -8.73
N ILE A 234 21.18 -9.94 -7.87
CA ILE A 234 21.17 -10.17 -6.42
C ILE A 234 20.72 -11.60 -6.10
N LEU A 235 19.72 -12.10 -6.81
CA LEU A 235 19.13 -13.42 -6.55
C LEU A 235 19.92 -14.57 -7.18
N ALA A 236 20.60 -14.32 -8.31
CA ALA A 236 21.35 -15.37 -9.03
C ALA A 236 22.64 -15.80 -8.34
N ALA A 237 23.25 -14.93 -7.53
CA ALA A 237 24.57 -15.18 -6.96
C ALA A 237 24.61 -14.82 -5.46
N PRO A 238 23.92 -15.58 -4.58
CA PRO A 238 24.00 -15.34 -3.15
C PRO A 238 25.45 -15.48 -2.69
N GLN A 239 26.02 -14.41 -2.17
CA GLN A 239 27.38 -14.40 -1.64
C GLN A 239 27.40 -15.03 -0.24
N PRO A 240 28.39 -15.85 0.10
CA PRO A 240 28.54 -16.35 1.45
C PRO A 240 28.85 -15.19 2.41
N ASP A 241 28.31 -15.26 3.61
CA ASP A 241 28.71 -14.37 4.70
C ASP A 241 30.13 -14.68 5.21
N LYS A 242 30.62 -13.94 6.20
CA LYS A 242 31.94 -14.16 6.80
C LYS A 242 32.11 -15.55 7.44
N ALA A 243 31.02 -16.25 7.73
CA ALA A 243 30.99 -17.60 8.27
C ALA A 243 30.80 -18.68 7.16
N GLY A 244 30.79 -18.28 5.88
CA GLY A 244 30.62 -19.19 4.74
C GLY A 244 29.16 -19.61 4.49
N ARG A 245 28.18 -18.98 5.15
CA ARG A 245 26.75 -19.30 4.96
C ARG A 245 26.19 -18.52 3.79
N HIS A 246 25.49 -19.19 2.89
CA HIS A 246 24.78 -18.52 1.79
C HIS A 246 23.55 -17.79 2.32
N ILE A 247 23.54 -16.46 2.17
CA ILE A 247 22.43 -15.61 2.58
C ILE A 247 21.62 -15.25 1.35
N VAL A 248 20.33 -15.60 1.37
CA VAL A 248 19.36 -15.19 0.36
C VAL A 248 18.96 -13.74 0.61
N MET A 249 19.18 -12.86 -0.36
CA MET A 249 18.93 -11.41 -0.23
C MET A 249 17.58 -11.02 -0.84
N ALA A 250 16.49 -11.62 -0.34
CA ALA A 250 15.15 -11.38 -0.87
C ALA A 250 14.70 -9.91 -0.73
N HIS A 251 14.97 -9.25 0.40
CA HIS A 251 14.58 -7.85 0.61
C HIS A 251 15.33 -6.86 -0.31
N PRO A 252 16.67 -6.88 -0.42
CA PRO A 252 17.37 -6.01 -1.38
C PRO A 252 16.95 -6.23 -2.84
N ALA A 253 16.64 -7.47 -3.22
CA ALA A 253 16.11 -7.76 -4.55
C ALA A 253 14.69 -7.20 -4.72
N TYR A 254 13.85 -7.32 -3.69
CA TYR A 254 12.50 -6.78 -3.69
C TYR A 254 12.50 -5.25 -3.83
N ASP A 255 13.45 -4.54 -3.20
CA ASP A 255 13.61 -3.09 -3.39
C ASP A 255 13.84 -2.75 -4.87
N GLN A 256 14.62 -3.53 -5.61
CA GLN A 256 14.83 -3.33 -7.05
C GLN A 256 13.56 -3.65 -7.86
N CYS A 257 12.80 -4.68 -7.48
CA CYS A 257 11.50 -4.97 -8.08
C CYS A 257 10.52 -3.80 -7.89
N ILE A 258 10.48 -3.19 -6.71
CA ILE A 258 9.63 -2.03 -6.41
C ILE A 258 10.07 -0.80 -7.21
N LYS A 259 11.39 -0.55 -7.34
CA LYS A 259 11.90 0.52 -8.22
C LYS A 259 11.43 0.32 -9.67
N ALA A 260 11.59 -0.89 -10.21
CA ALA A 260 11.10 -1.20 -11.55
C ALA A 260 9.59 -0.96 -11.69
N SER A 261 8.79 -1.35 -10.69
CA SER A 261 7.34 -1.11 -10.67
C SER A 261 7.00 0.40 -10.71
N HIS A 262 7.68 1.22 -9.91
CA HIS A 262 7.45 2.66 -9.91
C HIS A 262 7.88 3.32 -11.23
N LEU A 263 9.03 2.95 -11.77
CA LEU A 263 9.52 3.44 -13.05
C LEU A 263 8.56 3.09 -14.21
N PHE A 264 8.00 1.88 -14.20
CA PHE A 264 6.94 1.50 -15.13
C PHE A 264 5.72 2.42 -15.00
N ASN A 265 5.27 2.72 -13.78
CA ASN A 265 4.13 3.63 -13.56
C ASN A 265 4.42 5.06 -14.07
N LEU A 266 5.66 5.54 -13.98
CA LEU A 266 6.09 6.82 -14.54
C LEU A 266 6.08 6.79 -16.07
N LEU A 267 6.60 5.74 -16.70
CA LEU A 267 6.56 5.55 -18.15
C LEU A 267 5.12 5.48 -18.68
N ASP A 268 4.23 4.80 -17.96
CA ASP A 268 2.80 4.72 -18.28
C ASP A 268 2.15 6.11 -18.19
N ALA A 269 2.43 6.89 -17.14
CA ALA A 269 1.93 8.25 -16.97
C ALA A 269 2.45 9.22 -18.06
N ARG A 270 3.73 9.04 -18.48
CA ARG A 270 4.31 9.81 -19.60
C ARG A 270 3.70 9.45 -20.95
N GLY A 271 2.89 8.39 -21.05
CA GLY A 271 2.25 7.96 -22.29
C GLY A 271 3.23 7.45 -23.35
N VAL A 272 4.42 7.03 -22.97
CA VAL A 272 5.48 6.59 -23.89
C VAL A 272 5.52 5.07 -24.09
N ILE A 273 4.61 4.35 -23.50
CA ILE A 273 4.41 2.90 -23.66
C ILE A 273 3.04 2.64 -24.30
N SER A 274 3.03 1.84 -25.38
CA SER A 274 1.78 1.38 -26.00
C SER A 274 1.04 0.39 -25.11
N VAL A 275 -0.24 0.14 -25.40
CA VAL A 275 -1.04 -0.87 -24.68
C VAL A 275 -0.39 -2.25 -24.68
N THR A 276 0.21 -2.66 -25.81
CA THR A 276 0.90 -3.94 -25.93
C THR A 276 2.17 -3.98 -25.08
N GLU A 277 2.97 -2.92 -25.12
CA GLU A 277 4.19 -2.79 -24.31
C GLU A 277 3.85 -2.77 -22.82
N ARG A 278 2.75 -2.11 -22.44
CA ARG A 278 2.26 -2.08 -21.05
C ARG A 278 2.09 -3.50 -20.48
N GLN A 279 1.49 -4.41 -21.24
CA GLN A 279 1.36 -5.81 -20.83
C GLN A 279 2.73 -6.50 -20.68
N ALA A 280 3.68 -6.20 -21.56
CA ALA A 280 5.04 -6.73 -21.47
C ALA A 280 5.75 -6.23 -20.19
N TYR A 281 5.64 -4.93 -19.86
CA TYR A 281 6.20 -4.37 -18.63
C TYR A 281 5.58 -4.96 -17.37
N ILE A 282 4.26 -5.13 -17.33
CA ILE A 282 3.57 -5.82 -16.24
C ILE A 282 4.13 -7.24 -16.07
N GLY A 283 4.33 -7.98 -17.16
CA GLY A 283 4.92 -9.32 -17.14
C GLY A 283 6.34 -9.33 -16.60
N ARG A 284 7.17 -8.34 -16.96
CA ARG A 284 8.56 -8.19 -16.46
C ARG A 284 8.57 -7.94 -14.95
N VAL A 285 7.78 -6.97 -14.45
CA VAL A 285 7.70 -6.70 -13.00
C VAL A 285 7.15 -7.91 -12.24
N ARG A 286 6.13 -8.59 -12.79
CA ARG A 286 5.61 -9.84 -12.21
C ARG A 286 6.66 -10.93 -12.09
N ALA A 287 7.53 -11.08 -13.12
CA ALA A 287 8.63 -12.04 -13.06
C ALA A 287 9.61 -11.72 -11.92
N LEU A 288 9.96 -10.44 -11.74
CA LEU A 288 10.79 -9.99 -10.61
C LEU A 288 10.13 -10.27 -9.27
N ALA A 289 8.86 -9.93 -9.12
CA ALA A 289 8.10 -10.19 -7.89
C ALA A 289 8.05 -11.69 -7.56
N LYS A 290 7.86 -12.55 -8.58
CA LYS A 290 7.93 -14.01 -8.40
C LYS A 290 9.30 -14.45 -7.90
N MET A 291 10.38 -14.00 -8.54
CA MET A 291 11.77 -14.34 -8.11
C MET A 291 12.00 -13.92 -6.65
N CYS A 292 11.53 -12.74 -6.25
CA CYS A 292 11.66 -12.27 -4.87
C CYS A 292 10.82 -13.11 -3.90
N ALA A 293 9.62 -13.53 -4.30
CA ALA A 293 8.77 -14.43 -3.51
C ALA A 293 9.41 -15.81 -3.35
N ASP A 294 9.93 -16.40 -4.45
CA ASP A 294 10.67 -17.67 -4.42
C ASP A 294 11.86 -17.58 -3.44
N ALA A 295 12.61 -16.49 -3.50
CA ALA A 295 13.74 -16.25 -2.61
C ALA A 295 13.29 -16.11 -1.15
N PHE A 296 12.22 -15.34 -0.89
CA PHE A 296 11.73 -15.10 0.47
C PHE A 296 11.24 -16.39 1.13
N VAL A 297 10.47 -17.22 0.44
CA VAL A 297 9.96 -18.48 1.02
C VAL A 297 11.08 -19.47 1.35
N SER A 298 12.24 -19.37 0.70
CA SER A 298 13.42 -20.16 1.03
C SER A 298 14.17 -19.71 2.27
N THR A 299 13.79 -18.57 2.87
CA THR A 299 14.39 -18.04 4.11
C THR A 299 13.66 -18.55 5.36
N ALA A 300 14.33 -18.44 6.50
CA ALA A 300 13.69 -18.73 7.80
C ALA A 300 12.47 -17.82 8.07
N ALA A 301 12.46 -16.57 7.56
CA ALA A 301 11.31 -15.68 7.66
C ALA A 301 10.14 -16.15 6.79
N GLY A 302 10.42 -16.77 5.63
CA GLY A 302 9.43 -17.42 4.77
C GLY A 302 8.96 -18.78 5.25
N GLY A 303 9.53 -19.31 6.34
CA GLY A 303 9.10 -20.58 6.96
C GLY A 303 9.97 -21.79 6.59
N ALA A 304 11.07 -21.60 5.85
CA ALA A 304 12.04 -22.68 5.67
C ALA A 304 12.62 -23.12 7.03
N ALA A 305 12.90 -24.40 7.16
CA ALA A 305 13.63 -24.92 8.32
C ALA A 305 15.01 -24.27 8.39
N ALA A 306 15.42 -23.85 9.60
CA ALA A 306 16.72 -23.22 9.83
C ALA A 306 17.87 -24.25 9.71
#